data_e46fb173b023a605735e3327a7d3c1f0
#
_entry.id   e46fb173b023a605735e3327a7d3c1f0
#
_cell.length_a   1.000
_cell.length_b   1.000
_cell.length_c   1.000
_cell.angle_alpha   90.00
_cell.angle_beta   90.00
_cell.angle_gamma   90.00
#
_symmetry.space_group_name_H-M   'P 1'
#
loop_
_entity.id
_entity.type
_entity.pdbx_description
1 polymer ?
#
loop_
_entity_poly.entity_id
_entity_poly.type
_entity_poly.pdbx_seq_one_letter_code
_entity_poly.pdbx_strand_id
1 'polypeptide(L)'
;MPRVIALVAVVIALGGCATIRRHETLDTEQVLSAAGFRMKLSDTPEKLASLRALPSRRLVPQEREGRLYYVYADPEVCRCLYVGTEPQYQEYQRLALQKRIADEELMAAQNDLYGTMDWGLWGPWPWF
;
A
#
# COMPACT_ATOMS: atom_id res chain seq x y z
N MET A 1 26.36 -1.75 -28.63
CA MET A 1 26.18 -2.45 -27.35
C MET A 1 25.75 -1.51 -26.16
N PRO A 2 26.30 -0.30 -25.98
CA PRO A 2 25.88 0.54 -24.84
C PRO A 2 24.40 0.99 -24.90
N ARG A 3 23.82 1.10 -26.07
CA ARG A 3 22.39 1.48 -26.25
C ARG A 3 21.42 0.40 -25.79
N VAL A 4 21.76 -0.87 -25.91
CA VAL A 4 20.92 -2.00 -25.47
C VAL A 4 20.94 -2.12 -23.95
N ILE A 5 22.10 -1.91 -23.33
CA ILE A 5 22.25 -1.94 -21.86
C ILE A 5 21.45 -0.79 -21.22
N ALA A 6 21.47 0.41 -21.83
CA ALA A 6 20.69 1.56 -21.36
C ALA A 6 19.19 1.32 -21.45
N LEU A 7 18.71 0.66 -22.51
CA LEU A 7 17.27 0.33 -22.67
C LEU A 7 16.82 -0.71 -21.64
N VAL A 8 17.64 -1.73 -21.36
CA VAL A 8 17.34 -2.76 -20.35
C VAL A 8 17.27 -2.14 -18.95
N ALA A 9 18.20 -1.24 -18.62
CA ALA A 9 18.19 -0.55 -17.31
C ALA A 9 16.96 0.31 -17.10
N VAL A 10 16.46 1.00 -18.14
CA VAL A 10 15.24 1.81 -18.07
C VAL A 10 14.00 0.94 -17.86
N VAL A 11 13.90 -0.21 -18.50
CA VAL A 11 12.77 -1.14 -18.34
C VAL A 11 12.70 -1.69 -16.90
N ILE A 12 13.84 -2.02 -16.30
CA ILE A 12 13.91 -2.52 -14.92
C ILE A 12 13.47 -1.44 -13.91
N ALA A 13 13.88 -0.18 -14.12
CA ALA A 13 13.49 0.93 -13.24
C ALA A 13 11.99 1.22 -13.26
N LEU A 14 11.34 1.09 -14.42
CA LEU A 14 9.88 1.31 -14.57
C LEU A 14 9.05 0.18 -13.94
N GLY A 15 9.54 -1.05 -13.98
CA GLY A 15 8.86 -2.22 -13.40
C GLY A 15 8.84 -2.19 -11.87
N GLY A 16 9.88 -1.71 -11.20
CA GLY A 16 10.00 -1.66 -9.75
C GLY A 16 8.96 -0.77 -9.07
N CYS A 17 8.70 0.42 -9.60
CA CYS A 17 7.72 1.35 -9.05
C CYS A 17 6.28 0.84 -9.11
N ALA A 18 5.90 0.14 -10.17
CA ALA A 18 4.56 -0.42 -10.33
C ALA A 18 4.29 -1.55 -9.34
N THR A 19 5.26 -2.38 -9.05
CA THR A 19 5.15 -3.49 -8.08
C THR A 19 4.99 -2.97 -6.65
N ILE A 20 5.75 -1.97 -6.25
CA ILE A 20 5.64 -1.35 -4.92
C ILE A 20 4.26 -0.73 -4.71
N ARG A 21 3.75 0.05 -5.66
CA ARG A 21 2.41 0.65 -5.59
C ARG A 21 1.30 -0.40 -5.47
N ARG A 22 1.44 -1.53 -6.18
CA ARG A 22 0.47 -2.61 -6.10
C ARG A 22 0.45 -3.25 -4.72
N HIS A 23 1.61 -3.47 -4.10
CA HIS A 23 1.71 -3.99 -2.74
C HIS A 23 1.05 -3.06 -1.72
N GLU A 24 1.36 -1.79 -1.75
CA GLU A 24 0.75 -0.78 -0.86
C GLU A 24 -0.77 -0.71 -1.02
N THR A 25 -1.26 -0.82 -2.25
CA THR A 25 -2.70 -0.84 -2.53
C THR A 25 -3.37 -2.06 -1.92
N LEU A 26 -2.82 -3.26 -2.14
CA LEU A 26 -3.36 -4.50 -1.59
C LEU A 26 -3.33 -4.51 -0.05
N ASP A 27 -2.28 -4.01 0.56
CA ASP A 27 -2.17 -3.88 2.00
C ASP A 27 -3.25 -2.94 2.57
N THR A 28 -3.47 -1.81 1.91
CA THR A 28 -4.52 -0.85 2.30
C THR A 28 -5.90 -1.46 2.16
N GLU A 29 -6.18 -2.16 1.07
CA GLU A 29 -7.47 -2.82 0.83
C GLU A 29 -7.76 -3.92 1.85
N GLN A 30 -6.75 -4.66 2.28
CA GLN A 30 -6.89 -5.65 3.36
C GLN A 30 -7.29 -4.99 4.67
N VAL A 31 -6.67 -3.88 5.03
CA VAL A 31 -7.02 -3.12 6.25
C VAL A 31 -8.41 -2.52 6.14
N LEU A 32 -8.80 -1.98 4.99
CA LEU A 32 -10.15 -1.47 4.74
C LEU A 32 -11.21 -2.57 4.90
N SER A 33 -10.96 -3.74 4.34
CA SER A 33 -11.84 -4.90 4.46
C SER A 33 -11.97 -5.37 5.91
N ALA A 34 -10.86 -5.45 6.64
CA ALA A 34 -10.83 -5.81 8.05
C ALA A 34 -11.57 -4.79 8.93
N ALA A 35 -11.54 -3.50 8.56
CA ALA A 35 -12.27 -2.43 9.24
C ALA A 35 -13.78 -2.42 8.96
N GLY A 36 -14.25 -3.26 8.03
CA GLY A 36 -15.67 -3.37 7.68
C GLY A 36 -16.13 -2.49 6.54
N PHE A 37 -15.21 -1.90 5.77
CA PHE A 37 -15.57 -1.23 4.52
C PHE A 37 -16.16 -2.22 3.53
N ARG A 38 -17.16 -1.77 2.79
CA ARG A 38 -17.80 -2.58 1.76
C ARG A 38 -17.22 -2.27 0.39
N MET A 39 -16.78 -3.32 -0.28
CA MET A 39 -16.28 -3.23 -1.65
C MET A 39 -17.43 -3.24 -2.66
N LYS A 40 -17.34 -2.37 -3.65
CA LYS A 40 -18.24 -2.30 -4.81
C LYS A 40 -17.42 -2.33 -6.08
N LEU A 41 -17.72 -3.27 -6.97
CA LEU A 41 -17.05 -3.39 -8.26
C LEU A 41 -17.58 -2.36 -9.25
N SER A 42 -16.70 -1.81 -10.08
CA SER A 42 -17.05 -0.99 -11.23
C SER A 42 -17.24 -1.88 -12.46
N ASP A 43 -18.36 -2.58 -12.50
CA ASP A 43 -18.72 -3.59 -13.50
C ASP A 43 -19.37 -2.99 -14.77
N THR A 44 -19.50 -1.68 -14.84
CA THR A 44 -19.98 -0.96 -16.03
C THR A 44 -19.02 0.14 -16.43
N PRO A 45 -18.98 0.57 -17.73
CA PRO A 45 -18.15 1.67 -18.18
C PRO A 45 -18.43 2.99 -17.45
N GLU A 46 -19.68 3.26 -17.10
CA GLU A 46 -20.11 4.46 -16.37
C GLU A 46 -19.57 4.45 -14.93
N LYS A 47 -19.66 3.32 -14.24
CA LYS A 47 -19.08 3.16 -12.89
C LYS A 47 -17.56 3.31 -12.92
N LEU A 48 -16.89 2.76 -13.92
CA LEU A 48 -15.45 2.89 -14.07
C LEU A 48 -15.03 4.34 -14.35
N ALA A 49 -15.79 5.06 -15.17
CA ALA A 49 -15.56 6.49 -15.42
C ALA A 49 -15.75 7.32 -14.15
N SER A 50 -16.79 7.04 -13.37
CA SER A 50 -17.04 7.66 -12.06
C SER A 50 -15.92 7.36 -11.07
N LEU A 51 -15.43 6.10 -11.03
CA LEU A 51 -14.34 5.69 -10.17
C LEU A 51 -13.04 6.44 -10.50
N ARG A 52 -12.73 6.61 -11.78
CA ARG A 52 -11.55 7.35 -12.25
C ARG A 52 -11.60 8.86 -11.98
N ALA A 53 -12.78 9.42 -11.79
CA ALA A 53 -12.96 10.81 -11.42
C ALA A 53 -12.62 11.10 -9.95
N LEU A 54 -12.57 10.06 -9.10
CA LEU A 54 -12.19 10.19 -7.68
C LEU A 54 -10.66 10.16 -7.53
N PRO A 55 -10.12 10.80 -6.47
CA PRO A 55 -8.72 10.64 -6.11
C PRO A 55 -8.38 9.17 -5.89
N SER A 56 -7.46 8.63 -6.68
CA SER A 56 -7.08 7.22 -6.60
C SER A 56 -6.26 6.91 -5.35
N ARG A 57 -6.55 5.80 -4.70
CA ARG A 57 -5.79 5.24 -3.57
C ARG A 57 -5.66 6.19 -2.39
N ARG A 58 -6.72 6.93 -2.14
CA ARG A 58 -6.84 7.84 -1.00
C ARG A 58 -8.22 7.71 -0.39
N LEU A 59 -8.29 7.68 0.93
CA LEU A 59 -9.55 7.82 1.64
C LEU A 59 -9.99 9.27 1.59
N VAL A 60 -11.17 9.51 1.06
CA VAL A 60 -11.77 10.83 0.99
C VAL A 60 -13.17 10.83 1.59
N PRO A 61 -13.51 11.85 2.38
CA PRO A 61 -14.88 12.00 2.90
C PRO A 61 -15.83 12.40 1.76
N GLN A 62 -17.00 11.80 1.76
CA GLN A 62 -18.09 12.10 0.82
C GLN A 62 -19.40 12.25 1.61
N GLU A 63 -20.07 13.35 1.45
CA GLU A 63 -21.40 13.55 2.00
C GLU A 63 -22.46 13.13 0.99
N ARG A 64 -23.42 12.32 1.44
CA ARG A 64 -24.56 11.92 0.64
C ARG A 64 -25.81 11.85 1.52
N GLU A 65 -26.86 12.55 1.13
CA GLU A 65 -28.13 12.54 1.85
C GLU A 65 -27.99 12.90 3.34
N GLY A 66 -27.13 13.89 3.66
CA GLY A 66 -26.86 14.33 5.02
C GLY A 66 -26.04 13.35 5.87
N ARG A 67 -25.43 12.32 5.27
CA ARG A 67 -24.57 11.34 5.94
C ARG A 67 -23.16 11.41 5.39
N LEU A 68 -22.19 11.30 6.28
CA LEU A 68 -20.77 11.24 5.93
C LEU A 68 -20.35 9.80 5.66
N TYR A 69 -19.73 9.59 4.51
CA TYR A 69 -19.10 8.34 4.11
C TYR A 69 -17.64 8.58 3.81
N TYR A 70 -16.84 7.54 3.92
CA TYR A 70 -15.44 7.53 3.51
C TYR A 70 -15.29 6.56 2.35
N VAL A 71 -14.69 7.04 1.25
CA VAL A 71 -14.53 6.26 0.04
C VAL A 71 -13.05 6.14 -0.34
N TYR A 72 -12.68 4.97 -0.80
CA TYR A 72 -11.36 4.67 -1.34
C TYR A 72 -11.53 4.06 -2.73
N ALA A 73 -10.99 4.73 -3.73
CA ALA A 73 -11.10 4.31 -5.13
C ALA A 73 -9.81 3.68 -5.62
N ASP A 74 -9.89 2.48 -6.17
CA ASP A 74 -8.81 1.83 -6.91
C ASP A 74 -9.25 1.49 -8.33
N PRO A 75 -8.94 2.34 -9.31
CA PRO A 75 -9.28 2.09 -10.71
C PRO A 75 -8.31 1.15 -11.44
N GLU A 76 -7.18 0.81 -10.83
CA GLU A 76 -6.09 0.11 -11.52
C GLU A 76 -6.02 -1.38 -11.17
N VAL A 77 -6.05 -1.73 -9.90
CA VAL A 77 -5.85 -3.11 -9.42
C VAL A 77 -7.18 -3.86 -9.35
N CYS A 78 -8.05 -3.49 -8.40
CA CYS A 78 -9.34 -4.17 -8.25
C CYS A 78 -10.46 -3.57 -9.11
N ARG A 79 -10.31 -2.36 -9.61
CA ARG A 79 -11.38 -1.57 -10.25
C ARG A 79 -12.60 -1.51 -9.36
N CYS A 80 -12.37 -1.13 -8.13
CA CYS A 80 -13.35 -1.18 -7.07
C CYS A 80 -13.36 0.08 -6.22
N LEU A 81 -14.45 0.25 -5.50
CA LEU A 81 -14.68 1.31 -4.54
C LEU A 81 -14.94 0.68 -3.18
N TYR A 82 -14.19 1.08 -2.18
CA TYR A 82 -14.48 0.78 -0.79
C TYR A 82 -15.26 1.92 -0.17
N VAL A 83 -16.34 1.60 0.52
CA VAL A 83 -17.22 2.57 1.18
C VAL A 83 -17.40 2.19 2.64
N GLY A 84 -17.15 3.11 3.53
CA GLY A 84 -17.36 2.98 4.97
C GLY A 84 -18.01 4.20 5.58
N THR A 85 -18.56 4.02 6.75
CA THR A 85 -19.10 5.09 7.61
C THR A 85 -18.06 5.49 8.65
N GLU A 86 -18.37 6.45 9.51
CA GLU A 86 -17.46 6.91 10.57
C GLU A 86 -16.94 5.77 11.47
N PRO A 87 -17.76 4.81 11.97
CA PRO A 87 -17.25 3.71 12.77
C PRO A 87 -16.21 2.85 12.05
N GLN A 88 -16.42 2.53 10.76
CA GLN A 88 -15.45 1.77 9.97
C GLN A 88 -14.18 2.59 9.73
N TYR A 89 -14.28 3.88 9.53
CA TYR A 89 -13.13 4.75 9.37
C TYR A 89 -12.26 4.80 10.62
N GLN A 90 -12.88 4.91 11.80
CA GLN A 90 -12.14 4.84 13.07
C GLN A 90 -11.47 3.50 13.28
N GLU A 91 -12.14 2.40 12.94
CA GLU A 91 -11.56 1.07 12.99
C GLU A 91 -10.39 0.91 12.01
N TYR A 92 -10.52 1.45 10.80
CA TYR A 92 -9.43 1.50 9.82
C TYR A 92 -8.19 2.22 10.39
N GLN A 93 -8.39 3.40 10.99
CA GLN A 93 -7.29 4.16 11.60
C GLN A 93 -6.60 3.36 12.71
N ARG A 94 -7.38 2.67 13.54
CA ARG A 94 -6.85 1.83 14.61
C ARG A 94 -6.01 0.67 14.07
N LEU A 95 -6.51 -0.05 13.08
CA LEU A 95 -5.82 -1.18 12.44
C LEU A 95 -4.57 -0.74 11.68
N ALA A 96 -4.65 0.38 10.97
CA ALA A 96 -3.51 0.95 10.24
C ALA A 96 -2.37 1.37 11.20
N LEU A 97 -2.72 1.93 12.36
CA LEU A 97 -1.74 2.27 13.40
C LEU A 97 -1.09 1.01 13.98
N GLN A 98 -1.88 -0.01 14.29
CA GLN A 98 -1.35 -1.29 14.80
C GLN A 98 -0.39 -1.95 13.80
N LYS A 99 -0.77 -1.97 12.52
CA LYS A 99 0.11 -2.50 11.47
C LYS A 99 1.44 -1.74 11.42
N ARG A 100 1.41 -0.42 11.47
CA ARG A 100 2.63 0.41 11.44
C ARG A 100 3.53 0.14 12.64
N ILE A 101 2.98 0.01 13.84
CA ILE A 101 3.74 -0.33 15.06
C ILE A 101 4.40 -1.70 14.90
N ALA A 102 3.67 -2.71 14.43
CA ALA A 102 4.20 -4.05 14.20
C ALA A 102 5.32 -4.07 13.16
N ASP A 103 5.18 -3.30 12.07
CA ASP A 103 6.22 -3.18 11.04
C ASP A 103 7.49 -2.48 11.59
N GLU A 104 7.34 -1.45 12.44
CA GLU A 104 8.45 -0.77 13.11
C GLU A 104 9.17 -1.68 14.11
N GLU A 105 8.43 -2.46 14.91
CA GLU A 105 9.01 -3.43 15.84
C GLU A 105 9.78 -4.54 15.10
N LEU A 106 9.26 -5.02 13.99
CA LEU A 106 9.94 -6.01 13.16
C LEU A 106 11.25 -5.47 12.58
N MET A 107 11.25 -4.23 12.10
CA MET A 107 12.47 -3.57 11.60
C MET A 107 13.50 -3.37 12.72
N ALA A 108 13.07 -2.96 13.91
CA ALA A 108 13.94 -2.81 15.06
C ALA A 108 14.58 -4.16 15.46
N ALA A 109 13.79 -5.23 15.54
CA ALA A 109 14.29 -6.57 15.84
C ALA A 109 15.29 -7.09 14.80
N GLN A 110 15.09 -6.81 13.52
CA GLN A 110 16.05 -7.14 12.48
C GLN A 110 17.35 -6.37 12.62
N ASN A 111 17.29 -5.07 12.92
CA ASN A 111 18.49 -4.26 13.17
C ASN A 111 19.28 -4.74 14.38
N ASP A 112 18.60 -5.12 15.47
CA ASP A 112 19.25 -5.68 16.65
C ASP A 112 19.95 -7.00 16.35
N LEU A 113 19.34 -7.85 15.52
CA LEU A 113 19.96 -9.11 15.10
C LEU A 113 21.27 -8.89 14.33
N TYR A 114 21.31 -7.90 13.46
CA TYR A 114 22.55 -7.52 12.76
C TYR A 114 23.56 -6.88 13.69
N GLY A 115 23.13 -6.12 14.68
CA GLY A 115 23.98 -5.49 15.71
C GLY A 115 24.63 -6.48 16.67
N THR A 116 24.02 -7.64 16.91
CA THR A 116 24.54 -8.68 17.81
C THR A 116 25.55 -9.63 17.14
N MET A 117 25.79 -9.48 15.84
CA MET A 117 26.77 -10.30 15.14
C MET A 117 28.19 -10.01 15.66
N ASP A 118 28.85 -11.04 16.18
CA ASP A 118 30.23 -10.93 16.63
C ASP A 118 31.20 -10.97 15.44
N TRP A 119 31.49 -9.78 14.91
CA TRP A 119 32.40 -9.60 13.79
C TRP A 119 33.84 -10.08 14.09
N GLY A 120 34.22 -10.13 15.37
CA GLY A 120 35.53 -10.59 15.79
C GLY A 120 35.79 -12.08 15.48
N LEU A 121 34.74 -12.89 15.41
CA LEU A 121 34.85 -14.31 15.03
C LEU A 121 35.24 -14.52 13.54
N TRP A 122 35.04 -13.50 12.71
CA TRP A 122 35.25 -13.60 11.27
C TRP A 122 36.62 -13.09 10.81
N GLY A 123 37.47 -12.68 11.75
CA GLY A 123 38.81 -12.23 11.49
C GLY A 123 38.94 -10.70 11.33
N PRO A 124 40.17 -10.19 11.07
CA PRO A 124 40.42 -8.75 10.95
C PRO A 124 39.83 -8.16 9.66
N TRP A 125 39.31 -6.95 9.76
CA TRP A 125 38.88 -6.15 8.64
C TRP A 125 40.05 -5.48 7.92
N PRO A 126 39.96 -5.30 6.61
CA PRO A 126 38.94 -5.77 5.63
C PRO A 126 39.22 -7.19 5.12
N TRP A 127 38.15 -7.97 4.80
CA TRP A 127 38.28 -9.33 4.26
C TRP A 127 38.44 -9.36 2.75
N PHE A 128 38.49 -8.24 2.10
CA PHE A 128 38.58 -8.06 0.66
C PHE A 128 39.67 -7.08 0.27
#